data_f21529bbe2c64d6c29698915f70d16ad
#
_entry.id   f21529bbe2c64d6c29698915f70d16ad
#
_cell.length_a   1.000
_cell.length_b   1.000
_cell.length_c   1.000
_cell.angle_alpha   90.00
_cell.angle_beta   90.00
_cell.angle_gamma   90.00
#
_symmetry.space_group_name_H-M   'P 1'
#
loop_
_entity.id
_entity.type
_entity.pdbx_description
1 polymer ?
#
loop_
_entity_poly.entity_id
_entity_poly.type
_entity_poly.pdbx_seq_one_letter_code
_entity_poly.pdbx_strand_id
1 'polypeptide(L)'
;MGIRGRWGAWSSRWAAGALLASALVAAAQGNAPGTTGVLQASVGGKRTLVLADGPQIQDSHSIFFAALEARGHELAFRFAGSAAAGGVALSSFGEREFDNLLLLAQSLTGQAQEKAGKGEAVTVADVMDFIEDGAGNVLVAGGDGMGTLARFVGGLCGIDFDPQGSKVVDHFTSLDPELLGEHGGRGTHANTAVKGEVAANNALYLGSYSPDKDGSVVFSGVGHAVDDENYLVTKVLTASATAYSADPAKSIGKFPENAGRDTLLVSAVQARTNARMLFTGSLAMFSNRFFALPGAGNRAFCSEISKWVFAERGVLRASSITHTRQDGTAAELLLKQKERRDLPMSLFPEPEIAKNSQAWKGRHCVYRVKDNVTYSFVMEEFDAENGGWTPYTADDVQMEFVMLDAYERITLEPGAKGLFKTTFTVPDTYGIFKFRVHYRRPGYTVLSFSTQVSIRPFTHSEHERFLVAAYPYYASALSVMVGFLVFCGAFLYSKDDPPSKVKSS
;
A
#
# COMPACT_ATOMS: atom_id res chain seq x y z
N MET A 1 30.25 -4.13 -60.24
CA MET A 1 30.94 -4.63 -59.07
C MET A 1 30.55 -3.70 -57.93
N GLY A 2 29.62 -3.88 -57.13
CA GLY A 2 29.18 -4.95 -56.29
C GLY A 2 29.48 -4.57 -54.84
N ILE A 3 28.59 -3.72 -54.18
CA ILE A 3 28.55 -3.60 -52.72
C ILE A 3 27.10 -3.86 -52.31
N ARG A 4 26.79 -5.11 -52.05
CA ARG A 4 25.62 -5.57 -51.28
C ARG A 4 26.13 -6.10 -49.95
N GLY A 5 25.45 -5.68 -48.88
CA GLY A 5 25.43 -6.46 -47.65
C GLY A 5 25.91 -5.72 -46.40
N ARG A 6 24.96 -5.18 -45.62
CA ARG A 6 24.93 -5.18 -44.13
C ARG A 6 23.75 -4.40 -43.58
N TRP A 7 22.53 -4.80 -43.94
CA TRP A 7 21.31 -4.27 -43.34
C TRP A 7 20.40 -5.43 -42.91
N GLY A 8 20.88 -6.33 -42.06
CA GLY A 8 20.12 -7.53 -41.73
C GLY A 8 20.15 -8.00 -40.27
N ALA A 9 20.66 -7.21 -39.34
CA ALA A 9 20.81 -7.70 -37.99
C ALA A 9 20.26 -6.78 -36.88
N TRP A 10 19.54 -5.72 -37.21
CA TRP A 10 18.99 -4.78 -36.19
C TRP A 10 17.47 -4.84 -36.05
N SER A 11 16.74 -5.53 -36.90
CA SER A 11 15.28 -5.60 -36.84
C SER A 11 14.72 -6.72 -35.93
N SER A 12 15.54 -7.69 -35.52
CA SER A 12 15.06 -8.82 -34.73
C SER A 12 15.12 -8.60 -33.19
N ARG A 13 15.87 -7.61 -32.73
CA ARG A 13 15.95 -7.30 -31.28
C ARG A 13 14.84 -6.37 -30.79
N TRP A 14 14.21 -5.60 -31.67
CA TRP A 14 13.08 -4.72 -31.32
C TRP A 14 11.73 -5.43 -31.30
N ALA A 15 11.58 -6.51 -32.07
CA ALA A 15 10.36 -7.29 -32.10
C ALA A 15 10.18 -8.15 -30.84
N ALA A 16 11.27 -8.58 -30.19
CA ALA A 16 11.20 -9.36 -28.97
C ALA A 16 10.89 -8.48 -27.74
N GLY A 17 11.35 -7.23 -27.73
CA GLY A 17 11.04 -6.27 -26.65
C GLY A 17 9.58 -5.79 -26.69
N ALA A 18 9.00 -5.60 -27.87
CA ALA A 18 7.62 -5.18 -28.03
C ALA A 18 6.60 -6.29 -27.67
N LEU A 19 6.96 -7.56 -27.87
CA LEU A 19 6.11 -8.69 -27.50
C LEU A 19 6.12 -8.98 -25.99
N LEU A 20 7.20 -8.66 -25.27
CA LEU A 20 7.23 -8.76 -23.80
C LEU A 20 6.51 -7.59 -23.14
N ALA A 21 6.56 -6.38 -23.70
CA ALA A 21 5.80 -5.24 -23.20
C ALA A 21 4.28 -5.40 -23.39
N SER A 22 3.85 -5.97 -24.51
CA SER A 22 2.42 -6.24 -24.76
C SER A 22 1.85 -7.38 -23.90
N ALA A 23 2.67 -8.33 -23.46
CA ALA A 23 2.26 -9.39 -22.55
C ALA A 23 2.09 -8.89 -21.10
N LEU A 24 2.82 -7.85 -20.69
CA LEU A 24 2.72 -7.26 -19.33
C LEU A 24 1.52 -6.32 -19.20
N VAL A 25 1.08 -5.65 -20.25
CA VAL A 25 -0.13 -4.80 -20.23
C VAL A 25 -1.41 -5.63 -20.31
N ALA A 26 -1.37 -6.84 -20.87
CA ALA A 26 -2.53 -7.73 -20.93
C ALA A 26 -2.84 -8.42 -19.58
N ALA A 27 -1.94 -8.40 -18.61
CA ALA A 27 -2.14 -8.99 -17.28
C ALA A 27 -2.92 -8.08 -16.30
N ALA A 28 -3.10 -6.80 -16.62
CA ALA A 28 -3.77 -5.83 -15.74
C ALA A 28 -5.28 -5.68 -15.98
N GLN A 29 -5.86 -6.33 -16.99
CA GLN A 29 -7.27 -6.19 -17.32
C GLN A 29 -7.93 -7.55 -17.55
N GLY A 30 -8.72 -7.99 -16.57
CA GLY A 30 -9.74 -9.00 -16.81
C GLY A 30 -9.74 -10.22 -15.90
N ASN A 31 -10.32 -10.07 -14.73
CA ASN A 31 -10.73 -11.20 -13.92
C ASN A 31 -12.00 -11.85 -14.52
N ALA A 32 -11.79 -12.91 -15.31
CA ALA A 32 -12.86 -13.85 -15.59
C ALA A 32 -13.04 -14.77 -14.36
N PRO A 33 -14.27 -15.14 -13.96
CA PRO A 33 -14.52 -16.03 -12.85
C PRO A 33 -13.92 -17.43 -13.18
N GLY A 34 -13.01 -17.86 -12.34
CA GLY A 34 -12.28 -19.12 -12.49
C GLY A 34 -10.90 -19.04 -13.14
N THR A 35 -10.39 -17.85 -13.43
CA THR A 35 -9.01 -17.66 -13.88
C THR A 35 -8.19 -17.14 -12.70
N THR A 36 -7.10 -17.82 -12.39
CA THR A 36 -6.07 -17.39 -11.45
C THR A 36 -5.44 -16.07 -11.89
N GLY A 37 -6.16 -14.97 -11.67
CA GLY A 37 -5.62 -13.63 -11.83
C GLY A 37 -4.73 -13.34 -10.64
N VAL A 38 -3.43 -13.24 -10.82
CA VAL A 38 -2.51 -12.71 -9.82
C VAL A 38 -2.63 -11.20 -9.90
N LEU A 39 -3.25 -10.57 -8.89
CA LEU A 39 -3.17 -9.13 -8.70
C LEU A 39 -1.83 -8.85 -8.04
N GLN A 40 -0.86 -8.55 -8.87
CA GLN A 40 0.51 -8.33 -8.46
C GLN A 40 0.68 -6.86 -8.09
N ALA A 41 0.91 -6.58 -6.80
CA ALA A 41 1.69 -5.40 -6.46
C ALA A 41 3.07 -5.61 -7.09
N SER A 42 3.54 -4.70 -7.91
CA SER A 42 4.87 -4.80 -8.52
C SER A 42 5.90 -4.83 -7.39
N VAL A 43 6.67 -5.89 -7.31
CA VAL A 43 7.95 -5.88 -6.58
C VAL A 43 8.72 -4.68 -7.11
N GLY A 44 9.36 -3.89 -6.24
CA GLY A 44 10.00 -2.64 -6.60
C GLY A 44 10.89 -2.76 -7.84
N GLY A 45 10.74 -1.83 -8.76
CA GLY A 45 11.63 -1.74 -9.91
C GLY A 45 13.06 -1.47 -9.48
N LYS A 46 14.02 -1.82 -10.30
CA LYS A 46 15.45 -1.78 -9.95
C LYS A 46 16.21 -0.59 -10.55
N ARG A 47 15.57 0.21 -11.41
CA ARG A 47 16.19 1.41 -11.99
C ARG A 47 16.20 2.53 -10.96
N THR A 48 17.38 2.91 -10.52
CA THR A 48 17.55 3.86 -9.41
C THR A 48 18.36 5.07 -9.85
N LEU A 49 17.77 6.25 -9.74
CA LEU A 49 18.45 7.51 -10.00
C LEU A 49 19.06 8.04 -8.70
N VAL A 50 20.33 8.38 -8.73
CA VAL A 50 21.06 9.01 -7.63
C VAL A 50 21.37 10.46 -7.98
N LEU A 51 20.74 11.40 -7.28
CA LEU A 51 21.02 12.83 -7.38
C LEU A 51 21.97 13.24 -6.25
N ALA A 52 23.16 13.71 -6.59
CA ALA A 52 24.19 14.08 -5.64
C ALA A 52 24.85 15.41 -6.03
N ASP A 53 25.55 16.06 -5.09
CA ASP A 53 26.24 17.33 -5.35
C ASP A 53 27.50 17.14 -6.21
N GLY A 54 28.22 16.03 -6.05
CA GLY A 54 29.44 15.79 -6.80
C GLY A 54 29.86 14.32 -6.81
N PRO A 55 30.85 13.97 -7.64
CA PRO A 55 31.29 12.58 -7.82
C PRO A 55 31.92 11.95 -6.58
N GLN A 56 32.41 12.75 -5.64
CA GLN A 56 33.04 12.30 -4.38
C GLN A 56 32.11 11.42 -3.53
N ILE A 57 30.78 11.51 -3.73
CA ILE A 57 29.81 10.70 -3.01
C ILE A 57 29.92 9.23 -3.34
N GLN A 58 30.37 8.89 -4.56
CA GLN A 58 30.54 7.51 -4.99
C GLN A 58 31.62 6.80 -4.16
N ASP A 59 32.72 7.51 -3.84
CA ASP A 59 33.81 6.99 -3.03
C ASP A 59 33.45 6.94 -1.54
N SER A 60 32.84 8.02 -1.04
CA SER A 60 32.51 8.15 0.39
C SER A 60 31.36 7.23 0.84
N HIS A 61 30.49 6.80 -0.07
CA HIS A 61 29.33 5.94 0.19
C HIS A 61 29.37 4.64 -0.60
N SER A 62 30.57 4.21 -1.04
CA SER A 62 30.74 3.06 -1.93
C SER A 62 30.19 1.76 -1.36
N ILE A 63 30.27 1.53 -0.06
CA ILE A 63 29.73 0.33 0.59
C ILE A 63 28.20 0.29 0.48
N PHE A 64 27.53 1.42 0.64
CA PHE A 64 26.08 1.50 0.49
C PHE A 64 25.63 1.26 -0.96
N PHE A 65 26.29 1.91 -1.92
CA PHE A 65 25.99 1.71 -3.33
C PHE A 65 26.29 0.27 -3.80
N ALA A 66 27.41 -0.31 -3.39
CA ALA A 66 27.72 -1.71 -3.66
C ALA A 66 26.67 -2.68 -3.08
N ALA A 67 26.11 -2.37 -1.92
CA ALA A 67 25.02 -3.16 -1.34
C ALA A 67 23.73 -3.06 -2.14
N LEU A 68 23.43 -1.91 -2.77
CA LEU A 68 22.30 -1.74 -3.68
C LEU A 68 22.53 -2.52 -4.99
N GLU A 69 23.70 -2.39 -5.60
CA GLU A 69 24.07 -3.11 -6.83
C GLU A 69 24.04 -4.63 -6.64
N ALA A 70 24.53 -5.12 -5.48
CA ALA A 70 24.47 -6.54 -5.12
C ALA A 70 23.03 -7.07 -5.04
N ARG A 71 22.05 -6.22 -4.73
CA ARG A 71 20.61 -6.53 -4.76
C ARG A 71 19.98 -6.38 -6.15
N GLY A 72 20.79 -6.00 -7.16
CA GLY A 72 20.37 -5.88 -8.56
C GLY A 72 19.83 -4.50 -8.95
N HIS A 73 20.07 -3.44 -8.16
CA HIS A 73 19.73 -2.09 -8.58
C HIS A 73 20.68 -1.56 -9.65
N GLU A 74 20.14 -0.95 -10.67
CA GLU A 74 20.87 -0.23 -11.72
C GLU A 74 20.98 1.24 -11.30
N LEU A 75 22.18 1.68 -10.89
CA LEU A 75 22.41 3.02 -10.37
C LEU A 75 22.78 3.99 -11.49
N ALA A 76 21.98 5.03 -11.68
CA ALA A 76 22.26 6.13 -12.61
C ALA A 76 22.61 7.40 -11.81
N PHE A 77 23.89 7.81 -11.83
CA PHE A 77 24.33 9.02 -11.10
C PHE A 77 24.13 10.27 -11.93
N ARG A 78 23.61 11.33 -11.28
CA ARG A 78 23.52 12.69 -11.81
C ARG A 78 23.99 13.65 -10.72
N PHE A 79 24.78 14.64 -11.14
CA PHE A 79 25.39 15.59 -10.20
C PHE A 79 24.82 16.98 -10.38
N ALA A 80 24.45 17.62 -9.28
CA ALA A 80 24.00 19.00 -9.28
C ALA A 80 25.13 19.92 -9.79
N GLY A 81 24.81 20.83 -10.72
CA GLY A 81 25.81 21.76 -11.27
C GLY A 81 26.66 21.24 -12.41
N SER A 82 26.56 19.98 -12.82
CA SER A 82 27.18 19.49 -14.04
C SER A 82 26.40 19.94 -15.26
N ALA A 83 27.08 20.45 -16.30
CA ALA A 83 26.45 20.74 -17.60
C ALA A 83 25.83 19.51 -18.28
N ALA A 84 26.22 18.31 -17.82
CA ALA A 84 25.59 17.04 -18.17
C ALA A 84 24.27 16.77 -17.41
N ALA A 85 23.90 17.63 -16.46
CA ALA A 85 22.57 17.64 -15.81
C ALA A 85 21.49 18.25 -16.73
N GLY A 86 21.75 18.33 -18.03
CA GLY A 86 20.75 18.66 -19.03
C GLY A 86 19.57 17.69 -18.95
N GLY A 87 18.45 18.15 -18.36
CA GLY A 87 17.16 17.50 -18.38
C GLY A 87 17.15 16.09 -17.80
N VAL A 88 17.24 15.97 -16.46
CA VAL A 88 16.87 14.68 -15.83
C VAL A 88 15.36 14.63 -15.77
N ALA A 89 14.74 14.05 -16.81
CA ALA A 89 13.33 13.74 -16.76
C ALA A 89 13.14 12.51 -15.86
N LEU A 90 12.36 12.66 -14.78
CA LEU A 90 11.94 11.53 -13.95
C LEU A 90 10.87 10.70 -14.65
N SER A 91 10.08 11.36 -15.48
CA SER A 91 9.07 10.75 -16.36
C SER A 91 9.20 11.31 -17.77
N SER A 92 9.01 10.47 -18.78
CA SER A 92 9.01 10.82 -20.20
C SER A 92 7.73 10.31 -20.83
N PHE A 93 6.96 11.19 -21.47
CA PHE A 93 5.67 10.84 -22.09
C PHE A 93 4.67 10.11 -21.18
N GLY A 94 4.67 10.42 -19.87
CA GLY A 94 3.80 9.78 -18.88
C GLY A 94 4.29 8.42 -18.38
N GLU A 95 5.45 7.95 -18.84
CA GLU A 95 6.10 6.74 -18.32
C GLU A 95 7.31 7.11 -17.46
N ARG A 96 7.54 6.37 -16.38
CA ARG A 96 8.68 6.56 -15.48
C ARG A 96 9.96 6.04 -16.15
N GLU A 97 11.00 6.85 -16.15
CA GLU A 97 12.33 6.39 -16.54
C GLU A 97 13.02 5.62 -15.42
N PHE A 98 12.75 6.01 -14.18
CA PHE A 98 13.31 5.40 -12.97
C PHE A 98 12.20 4.89 -12.04
N ASP A 99 12.52 3.90 -11.26
CA ASP A 99 11.60 3.32 -10.28
C ASP A 99 11.87 3.88 -8.88
N ASN A 100 13.11 4.23 -8.59
CA ASN A 100 13.56 4.74 -7.30
C ASN A 100 14.40 6.01 -7.49
N LEU A 101 14.30 6.94 -6.54
CA LEU A 101 15.07 8.18 -6.48
C LEU A 101 15.82 8.26 -5.14
N LEU A 102 17.16 8.40 -5.21
CA LEU A 102 17.98 8.77 -4.07
C LEU A 102 18.33 10.25 -4.17
N LEU A 103 17.76 11.07 -3.30
CA LEU A 103 18.02 12.50 -3.21
C LEU A 103 19.07 12.75 -2.13
N LEU A 104 20.34 12.81 -2.54
CA LEU A 104 21.50 13.02 -1.68
C LEU A 104 22.11 14.41 -1.88
N ALA A 105 21.65 15.16 -2.88
CA ALA A 105 22.14 16.49 -3.18
C ALA A 105 21.61 17.52 -2.19
N GLN A 106 22.54 18.24 -1.57
CA GLN A 106 22.25 19.29 -0.59
C GLN A 106 22.12 20.67 -1.24
N SER A 107 22.71 20.89 -2.41
CA SER A 107 22.73 22.18 -3.10
C SER A 107 21.47 22.49 -3.93
N LEU A 108 20.57 21.51 -4.12
CA LEU A 108 19.39 21.70 -4.95
C LEU A 108 18.34 22.59 -4.28
N THR A 109 17.93 23.64 -4.99
CA THR A 109 16.96 24.63 -4.49
C THR A 109 15.53 24.32 -4.89
N GLY A 110 15.30 23.44 -5.88
CA GLY A 110 13.96 23.05 -6.32
C GLY A 110 13.14 24.17 -7.00
N GLN A 111 13.72 25.36 -7.16
CA GLN A 111 13.10 26.44 -7.92
C GLN A 111 13.57 26.34 -9.37
N ALA A 112 12.63 26.35 -10.30
CA ALA A 112 12.94 26.52 -11.70
C ALA A 112 13.68 27.87 -11.86
N GLN A 113 14.99 27.84 -12.04
CA GLN A 113 15.74 29.06 -12.35
C GLN A 113 15.43 29.44 -13.78
N GLU A 114 14.57 30.41 -13.98
CA GLU A 114 14.25 31.02 -15.29
C GLU A 114 15.47 31.61 -16.04
N LYS A 115 16.65 31.56 -15.46
CA LYS A 115 17.85 32.24 -15.98
C LYS A 115 18.98 31.38 -16.52
N ALA A 116 18.87 30.05 -16.42
CA ALA A 116 19.89 29.20 -17.03
C ALA A 116 19.31 28.53 -18.27
N GLY A 117 19.61 29.04 -19.42
CA GLY A 117 19.29 28.38 -20.68
C GLY A 117 19.84 26.96 -20.71
N LYS A 118 18.94 25.99 -20.95
CA LYS A 118 19.22 24.58 -21.22
C LYS A 118 19.87 23.78 -20.08
N GLY A 119 19.08 23.43 -19.10
CA GLY A 119 19.40 22.45 -18.09
C GLY A 119 18.29 22.46 -17.05
N GLU A 120 17.23 21.71 -17.25
CA GLU A 120 16.12 21.60 -16.31
C GLU A 120 16.63 20.94 -15.04
N ALA A 121 16.79 21.75 -14.00
CA ALA A 121 17.01 21.20 -12.66
C ALA A 121 15.71 20.51 -12.21
N VAL A 122 15.81 19.36 -11.56
CA VAL A 122 14.67 18.66 -10.97
C VAL A 122 13.93 19.61 -10.03
N THR A 123 12.65 19.81 -10.29
CA THR A 123 11.79 20.70 -9.47
C THR A 123 11.05 19.91 -8.38
N VAL A 124 10.47 20.63 -7.43
CA VAL A 124 9.60 20.03 -6.40
C VAL A 124 8.39 19.33 -7.07
N ALA A 125 7.83 19.95 -8.11
CA ALA A 125 6.70 19.39 -8.85
C ALA A 125 7.06 18.04 -9.51
N ASP A 126 8.22 17.94 -10.15
CA ASP A 126 8.68 16.70 -10.79
C ASP A 126 8.82 15.55 -9.78
N VAL A 127 9.32 15.85 -8.57
CA VAL A 127 9.43 14.86 -7.50
C VAL A 127 8.06 14.46 -6.97
N MET A 128 7.13 15.41 -6.82
CA MET A 128 5.77 15.10 -6.37
C MET A 128 4.99 14.30 -7.41
N ASP A 129 5.08 14.65 -8.69
CA ASP A 129 4.47 13.88 -9.78
C ASP A 129 5.06 12.46 -9.84
N PHE A 130 6.38 12.32 -9.61
CA PHE A 130 7.02 11.01 -9.52
C PHE A 130 6.47 10.15 -8.38
N ILE A 131 6.12 10.76 -7.24
CA ILE A 131 5.54 10.08 -6.07
C ILE A 131 4.05 9.79 -6.30
N GLU A 132 3.27 10.77 -6.75
CA GLU A 132 1.81 10.68 -6.82
C GLU A 132 1.33 9.90 -8.03
N ASP A 133 1.76 10.26 -9.21
CA ASP A 133 1.32 9.62 -10.46
C ASP A 133 2.12 8.36 -10.75
N GLY A 134 3.42 8.41 -10.49
CA GLY A 134 4.35 7.34 -10.79
C GLY A 134 4.41 6.23 -9.74
N ALA A 135 3.94 6.43 -8.52
CA ALA A 135 4.21 5.53 -7.38
C ALA A 135 5.72 5.21 -7.21
N GLY A 136 6.59 6.18 -7.52
CA GLY A 136 8.04 6.06 -7.40
C GLY A 136 8.50 6.14 -5.95
N ASN A 137 9.52 5.37 -5.60
CA ASN A 137 10.05 5.38 -4.25
C ASN A 137 11.16 6.42 -4.11
N VAL A 138 11.21 7.10 -2.96
CA VAL A 138 12.17 8.19 -2.73
C VAL A 138 12.91 8.01 -1.40
N LEU A 139 14.24 8.10 -1.43
CA LEU A 139 15.05 8.20 -0.24
C LEU A 139 15.70 9.59 -0.22
N VAL A 140 15.37 10.40 0.78
CA VAL A 140 15.93 11.72 1.00
C VAL A 140 16.93 11.65 2.17
N ALA A 141 18.18 11.93 1.90
CA ALA A 141 19.20 12.03 2.93
C ALA A 141 19.85 13.41 2.87
N GLY A 142 19.59 14.19 3.89
CA GLY A 142 20.10 15.55 4.03
C GLY A 142 21.33 15.64 4.91
N GLY A 143 21.69 16.85 5.26
CA GLY A 143 22.76 17.21 6.16
C GLY A 143 22.66 18.66 6.55
N ASP A 144 23.72 19.21 7.16
CA ASP A 144 23.77 20.58 7.66
C ASP A 144 23.43 21.63 6.59
N GLY A 145 23.78 21.35 5.34
CA GLY A 145 23.53 22.21 4.18
C GLY A 145 22.29 21.81 3.37
N MET A 146 21.36 21.04 3.94
CA MET A 146 20.17 20.55 3.23
C MET A 146 19.46 21.68 2.47
N GLY A 147 19.37 21.50 1.14
CA GLY A 147 18.73 22.45 0.23
C GLY A 147 17.23 22.56 0.38
N THR A 148 16.68 23.58 -0.24
CA THR A 148 15.24 23.85 -0.15
C THR A 148 14.39 22.78 -0.84
N LEU A 149 14.90 22.10 -1.89
CA LEU A 149 14.17 21.01 -2.55
C LEU A 149 13.78 19.90 -1.56
N ALA A 150 14.77 19.37 -0.83
CA ALA A 150 14.52 18.27 0.12
C ALA A 150 13.60 18.70 1.27
N ARG A 151 13.72 19.95 1.73
CA ARG A 151 12.86 20.54 2.76
C ARG A 151 11.42 20.71 2.28
N PHE A 152 11.21 21.22 1.07
CA PHE A 152 9.86 21.38 0.51
C PHE A 152 9.18 20.04 0.27
N VAL A 153 9.91 19.06 -0.28
CA VAL A 153 9.36 17.70 -0.45
C VAL A 153 9.01 17.08 0.91
N GLY A 154 9.87 17.26 1.93
CA GLY A 154 9.57 16.85 3.30
C GLY A 154 8.31 17.51 3.85
N GLY A 155 8.21 18.83 3.75
CA GLY A 155 7.06 19.62 4.21
C GLY A 155 5.74 19.19 3.56
N LEU A 156 5.73 18.91 2.25
CA LEU A 156 4.56 18.39 1.54
C LEU A 156 4.17 16.99 2.01
N CYS A 157 5.14 16.20 2.49
CA CYS A 157 4.91 14.88 3.08
C CYS A 157 4.59 14.92 4.59
N GLY A 158 4.54 16.12 5.20
CA GLY A 158 4.27 16.30 6.63
C GLY A 158 5.48 16.11 7.52
N ILE A 159 6.68 16.33 7.00
CA ILE A 159 7.95 16.29 7.72
C ILE A 159 8.57 17.67 7.71
N ASP A 160 8.75 18.26 8.89
CA ASP A 160 9.30 19.58 9.04
C ASP A 160 10.74 19.50 9.57
N PHE A 161 11.71 19.81 8.72
CA PHE A 161 13.13 19.78 9.08
C PHE A 161 13.52 21.05 9.85
N ASP A 162 14.29 20.88 10.89
CA ASP A 162 14.85 21.96 11.69
C ASP A 162 15.57 23.01 10.81
N PRO A 163 15.67 24.27 11.25
CA PRO A 163 16.28 25.35 10.48
C PRO A 163 17.65 25.01 9.93
N GLN A 164 18.01 25.63 8.83
CA GLN A 164 19.33 25.41 8.20
C GLN A 164 20.46 25.79 9.16
N GLY A 165 21.46 24.91 9.29
CA GLY A 165 22.60 25.06 10.20
C GLY A 165 22.36 24.49 11.59
N SER A 166 21.14 24.04 11.93
CA SER A 166 20.91 23.30 13.18
C SER A 166 21.36 21.86 13.05
N LYS A 167 21.81 21.28 14.17
CA LYS A 167 22.18 19.88 14.32
C LYS A 167 21.54 19.31 15.58
N VAL A 168 21.35 18.03 15.58
CA VAL A 168 20.98 17.31 16.79
C VAL A 168 22.22 17.17 17.67
N VAL A 169 22.09 17.61 18.90
CA VAL A 169 23.19 17.62 19.90
C VAL A 169 22.73 16.84 21.12
N ASP A 170 23.61 15.99 21.64
CA ASP A 170 23.39 15.30 22.91
C ASP A 170 24.69 15.26 23.71
N HIS A 171 24.63 15.72 24.93
CA HIS A 171 25.80 15.78 25.82
C HIS A 171 26.03 14.51 26.63
N PHE A 172 25.05 13.60 26.64
CA PHE A 172 25.09 12.40 27.48
C PHE A 172 25.31 11.11 26.66
N THR A 173 24.77 11.04 25.45
CA THR A 173 24.82 9.84 24.61
C THR A 173 25.63 10.05 23.32
N SER A 174 26.38 11.14 23.21
CA SER A 174 27.25 11.40 22.07
C SER A 174 28.44 10.45 22.02
N LEU A 175 28.93 10.22 20.81
CA LEU A 175 30.19 9.50 20.56
C LEU A 175 31.36 10.46 20.66
N ASP A 176 32.51 9.96 21.08
CA ASP A 176 33.76 10.75 21.15
C ASP A 176 34.14 11.26 19.75
N PRO A 177 34.40 12.57 19.60
CA PRO A 177 34.78 13.17 18.30
C PRO A 177 36.06 12.57 17.71
N GLU A 178 36.94 12.05 18.53
CA GLU A 178 38.18 11.40 18.09
C GLU A 178 37.92 10.15 17.24
N LEU A 179 36.85 9.40 17.56
CA LEU A 179 36.40 8.25 16.76
C LEU A 179 35.90 8.67 15.37
N LEU A 180 35.43 9.89 15.28
CA LEU A 180 34.97 10.48 14.02
C LEU A 180 36.11 11.15 13.24
N GLY A 181 37.36 11.16 13.75
CA GLY A 181 38.50 11.81 13.09
C GLY A 181 38.33 13.31 12.87
N GLU A 182 37.44 13.94 13.60
CA GLU A 182 37.31 15.39 13.62
C GLU A 182 38.35 15.96 14.59
N HIS A 183 39.54 16.27 14.09
CA HIS A 183 40.56 17.02 14.82
C HIS A 183 40.15 18.51 14.93
N GLY A 184 38.92 18.75 15.38
CA GLY A 184 38.37 20.10 15.60
C GLY A 184 38.63 20.51 17.05
N GLY A 185 39.36 21.59 17.22
CA GLY A 185 39.79 22.14 18.48
C GLY A 185 38.70 22.16 19.58
N ARG A 186 39.19 22.22 20.82
CA ARG A 186 38.42 22.32 22.09
C ARG A 186 37.35 23.42 22.11
N GLY A 187 36.39 23.35 21.23
CA GLY A 187 35.20 24.23 21.15
C GLY A 187 33.95 23.36 21.17
N THR A 188 33.07 23.73 21.98
CA THR A 188 31.63 23.49 22.21
C THR A 188 30.82 22.53 21.27
N HIS A 189 31.43 21.85 20.29
CA HIS A 189 30.71 21.16 19.21
C HIS A 189 30.99 19.66 19.09
N ALA A 190 31.58 19.07 20.13
CA ALA A 190 31.98 17.67 20.14
C ALA A 190 30.82 16.65 20.14
N ASN A 191 29.58 17.12 20.44
CA ASN A 191 28.44 16.24 20.78
C ASN A 191 27.39 16.15 19.67
N THR A 192 27.81 16.25 18.40
CA THR A 192 26.91 16.23 17.23
C THR A 192 26.70 14.84 16.65
N ALA A 193 27.45 13.84 17.07
CA ALA A 193 27.23 12.45 16.72
C ALA A 193 26.44 11.75 17.83
N VAL A 194 25.15 11.58 17.63
CA VAL A 194 24.25 11.05 18.65
C VAL A 194 23.85 9.61 18.35
N LYS A 195 23.50 8.86 19.39
CA LYS A 195 22.92 7.53 19.23
C LYS A 195 21.42 7.65 19.06
N GLY A 196 20.89 7.08 17.99
CA GLY A 196 19.45 7.01 17.75
C GLY A 196 18.80 5.87 18.52
N GLU A 197 17.59 6.14 19.03
CA GLU A 197 16.72 5.15 19.64
C GLU A 197 15.68 4.68 18.60
N VAL A 198 15.53 3.36 18.47
CA VAL A 198 14.52 2.77 17.57
C VAL A 198 13.13 2.97 18.20
N ALA A 199 12.21 3.55 17.46
CA ALA A 199 10.83 3.69 17.90
C ALA A 199 10.14 2.31 17.98
N ALA A 200 9.15 2.19 18.86
CA ALA A 200 8.41 0.95 19.03
C ALA A 200 7.65 0.52 17.74
N ASN A 201 7.42 -0.78 17.58
CA ASN A 201 6.64 -1.37 16.48
C ASN A 201 7.20 -1.22 15.06
N ASN A 202 8.51 -1.12 14.90
CA ASN A 202 9.16 -0.93 13.59
C ASN A 202 9.74 -2.22 12.97
N ALA A 203 9.32 -3.40 13.40
CA ALA A 203 9.85 -4.67 12.91
C ALA A 203 9.78 -4.82 11.38
N LEU A 204 8.70 -4.35 10.75
CA LEU A 204 8.54 -4.40 9.30
C LEU A 204 9.57 -3.52 8.56
N TYR A 205 9.87 -2.34 9.10
CA TYR A 205 10.82 -1.40 8.50
C TYR A 205 12.27 -1.85 8.70
N LEU A 206 12.56 -2.41 9.87
CA LEU A 206 13.90 -2.77 10.31
C LEU A 206 14.29 -4.23 10.01
N GLY A 207 13.31 -5.09 9.75
CA GLY A 207 13.54 -6.49 9.43
C GLY A 207 14.37 -7.24 10.46
N SER A 208 15.53 -7.69 10.06
CA SER A 208 16.44 -8.45 10.92
C SER A 208 17.30 -7.58 11.83
N TYR A 209 17.34 -6.27 11.62
CA TYR A 209 18.13 -5.36 12.46
C TYR A 209 17.59 -5.29 13.88
N SER A 210 18.49 -5.44 14.85
CA SER A 210 18.20 -5.27 16.27
C SER A 210 19.33 -4.48 16.94
N PRO A 211 19.04 -3.40 17.68
CA PRO A 211 20.07 -2.64 18.39
C PRO A 211 20.94 -3.47 19.33
N ASP A 212 20.36 -4.52 19.93
CA ASP A 212 21.06 -5.40 20.88
C ASP A 212 22.10 -6.30 20.21
N LYS A 213 21.90 -6.66 18.94
CA LYS A 213 22.78 -7.55 18.18
C LYS A 213 23.75 -6.81 17.28
N ASP A 214 23.22 -5.82 16.56
CA ASP A 214 23.93 -5.12 15.48
C ASP A 214 24.58 -3.83 15.95
N GLY A 215 24.25 -3.36 17.16
CA GLY A 215 24.72 -2.09 17.72
C GLY A 215 23.77 -0.93 17.46
N SER A 216 24.01 0.20 18.13
CA SER A 216 23.18 1.39 18.01
C SER A 216 23.45 2.14 16.70
N VAL A 217 22.42 2.80 16.14
CA VAL A 217 22.57 3.67 14.99
C VAL A 217 23.18 5.00 15.40
N VAL A 218 24.25 5.38 14.74
CA VAL A 218 24.92 6.68 14.93
C VAL A 218 24.39 7.66 13.90
N PHE A 219 23.98 8.82 14.36
CA PHE A 219 23.41 9.87 13.53
C PHE A 219 24.17 11.18 13.74
N SER A 220 24.47 11.90 12.66
CA SER A 220 24.99 13.28 12.70
C SER A 220 24.36 14.08 11.60
N GLY A 221 23.58 15.09 11.96
CA GLY A 221 22.83 15.91 10.99
C GLY A 221 21.69 16.68 11.60
N VAL A 222 20.73 17.03 10.78
CA VAL A 222 19.56 17.85 11.11
C VAL A 222 18.41 16.98 11.61
N GLY A 223 17.77 17.37 12.71
CA GLY A 223 16.54 16.74 13.18
C GLY A 223 15.32 17.18 12.37
N HIS A 224 14.21 16.52 12.59
CA HIS A 224 12.92 16.93 12.04
C HIS A 224 11.77 16.59 13.01
N ALA A 225 10.67 17.29 12.83
CA ALA A 225 9.41 17.03 13.52
C ALA A 225 8.36 16.46 12.55
N VAL A 226 7.37 15.80 13.11
CA VAL A 226 6.22 15.28 12.36
C VAL A 226 4.97 15.59 13.18
N ASP A 227 3.91 15.99 12.51
CA ASP A 227 2.61 16.15 13.14
C ASP A 227 2.08 14.79 13.61
N ASP A 228 1.77 14.67 14.89
CA ASP A 228 1.25 13.44 15.49
C ASP A 228 -0.11 13.00 14.92
N GLU A 229 -0.86 13.91 14.32
CA GLU A 229 -2.11 13.60 13.63
C GLU A 229 -1.89 12.94 12.25
N ASN A 230 -0.68 13.00 11.70
CA ASN A 230 -0.35 12.43 10.41
C ASN A 230 0.00 10.94 10.51
N TYR A 231 -1.02 10.09 10.40
CA TYR A 231 -0.87 8.62 10.46
C TYR A 231 -0.20 7.99 9.22
N LEU A 232 0.13 8.77 8.19
CA LEU A 232 0.88 8.29 7.01
C LEU A 232 2.38 8.25 7.27
N VAL A 233 2.84 8.97 8.29
CA VAL A 233 4.24 9.02 8.68
C VAL A 233 4.51 8.09 9.84
N THR A 234 5.51 7.25 9.69
CA THR A 234 5.97 6.34 10.75
C THR A 234 7.32 6.82 11.27
N LYS A 235 7.39 7.03 12.59
CA LYS A 235 8.63 7.36 13.29
C LYS A 235 9.50 6.12 13.36
N VAL A 236 10.66 6.11 12.71
CA VAL A 236 11.55 4.93 12.65
C VAL A 236 12.67 5.04 13.66
N LEU A 237 13.37 6.18 13.67
CA LEU A 237 14.47 6.45 14.58
C LEU A 237 14.25 7.82 15.24
N THR A 238 14.32 7.85 16.55
CA THR A 238 14.17 9.06 17.37
C THR A 238 15.48 9.39 18.06
N ALA A 239 15.65 10.65 18.45
CA ALA A 239 16.77 11.03 19.32
C ALA A 239 16.53 10.55 20.75
N SER A 240 17.61 10.58 21.58
CA SER A 240 17.52 10.28 22.99
C SER A 240 16.70 11.34 23.74
N ALA A 241 16.23 11.03 24.93
CA ALA A 241 15.47 11.95 25.77
C ALA A 241 16.24 13.23 26.15
N THR A 242 17.57 13.20 26.07
CA THR A 242 18.47 14.31 26.41
C THR A 242 18.94 15.13 25.20
N ALA A 243 18.63 14.65 23.99
CA ALA A 243 19.00 15.34 22.75
C ALA A 243 18.13 16.55 22.49
N TYR A 244 18.66 17.51 21.77
CA TYR A 244 17.93 18.69 21.31
C TYR A 244 18.53 19.19 19.99
N SER A 245 17.76 19.97 19.25
CA SER A 245 18.20 20.56 17.99
C SER A 245 18.69 22.00 18.24
N ALA A 246 19.93 22.29 17.88
CA ALA A 246 20.50 23.64 18.01
C ALA A 246 21.58 23.91 16.95
N ASP A 247 21.83 25.18 16.67
CA ASP A 247 23.00 25.61 15.89
C ASP A 247 24.24 25.51 16.76
N PRO A 248 25.18 24.57 16.46
CA PRO A 248 26.36 24.39 17.28
C PRO A 248 27.30 25.58 17.28
N ALA A 249 27.19 26.50 16.32
CA ALA A 249 28.04 27.72 16.25
C ALA A 249 27.53 28.87 17.13
N LYS A 250 26.30 28.77 17.63
CA LYS A 250 25.64 29.81 18.41
C LYS A 250 25.40 29.41 19.84
N SER A 251 25.44 30.34 20.76
CA SER A 251 24.98 30.12 22.14
C SER A 251 23.47 29.92 22.16
N ILE A 252 23.00 28.99 22.95
CA ILE A 252 21.58 28.71 23.12
C ILE A 252 20.93 29.86 23.87
N GLY A 253 20.27 30.74 23.12
CA GLY A 253 19.57 31.92 23.69
C GLY A 253 18.05 31.75 23.76
N LYS A 254 17.50 30.71 23.11
CA LYS A 254 16.06 30.35 23.07
C LYS A 254 15.90 28.86 23.29
N PHE A 255 14.70 28.46 23.70
CA PHE A 255 14.37 27.03 23.73
C PHE A 255 14.56 26.42 22.36
N PRO A 256 15.15 25.20 22.26
CA PRO A 256 15.23 24.46 21.02
C PRO A 256 13.84 24.25 20.42
N GLU A 257 13.73 24.24 19.11
CA GLU A 257 12.45 23.97 18.44
C GLU A 257 12.01 22.52 18.69
N ASN A 258 12.96 21.60 18.63
CA ASN A 258 12.73 20.19 18.92
C ASN A 258 13.69 19.69 20.00
N ALA A 259 13.17 18.92 20.96
CA ALA A 259 13.95 18.37 22.06
C ALA A 259 13.45 16.97 22.49
N GLY A 260 14.36 16.15 22.96
CA GLY A 260 14.05 14.80 23.41
C GLY A 260 13.59 13.87 22.28
N ARG A 261 12.71 12.96 22.59
CA ARG A 261 12.19 11.94 21.67
C ARG A 261 11.29 12.49 20.56
N ASP A 262 10.86 13.74 20.67
CA ASP A 262 10.09 14.43 19.62
C ASP A 262 10.99 14.87 18.46
N THR A 263 12.31 14.92 18.69
CA THR A 263 13.29 15.11 17.62
C THR A 263 13.47 13.80 16.88
N LEU A 264 12.96 13.73 15.66
CA LEU A 264 13.06 12.56 14.80
C LEU A 264 14.33 12.61 13.95
N LEU A 265 14.96 11.46 13.78
CA LEU A 265 16.17 11.27 13.00
C LEU A 265 15.90 10.60 11.65
N VAL A 266 14.99 9.62 11.65
CA VAL A 266 14.55 8.91 10.44
C VAL A 266 13.05 8.71 10.52
N SER A 267 12.34 9.11 9.46
CA SER A 267 10.90 8.92 9.29
C SER A 267 10.59 8.27 7.95
N ALA A 268 9.66 7.32 7.98
CA ALA A 268 9.16 6.62 6.81
C ALA A 268 7.75 7.09 6.48
N VAL A 269 7.48 7.34 5.21
CA VAL A 269 6.17 7.78 4.72
C VAL A 269 5.70 6.83 3.64
N GLN A 270 4.43 6.45 3.71
CA GLN A 270 3.81 5.67 2.65
C GLN A 270 2.63 6.43 2.07
N ALA A 271 2.74 6.79 0.78
CA ALA A 271 1.67 7.45 0.05
C ALA A 271 0.50 6.49 -0.22
N ARG A 272 -0.66 7.06 -0.57
CA ARG A 272 -1.85 6.27 -0.95
C ARG A 272 -1.67 5.50 -2.24
N THR A 273 -0.74 5.93 -3.08
CA THR A 273 -0.35 5.27 -4.34
C THR A 273 0.60 4.08 -4.16
N ASN A 274 0.95 3.74 -2.92
CA ASN A 274 2.00 2.79 -2.53
C ASN A 274 3.43 3.27 -2.71
N ALA A 275 3.67 4.51 -3.15
CA ALA A 275 5.00 5.09 -3.13
C ALA A 275 5.53 5.13 -1.70
N ARG A 276 6.78 4.75 -1.53
CA ARG A 276 7.45 4.71 -0.23
C ARG A 276 8.54 5.75 -0.18
N MET A 277 8.57 6.49 0.90
CA MET A 277 9.53 7.56 1.09
C MET A 277 10.23 7.39 2.43
N LEU A 278 11.52 7.68 2.44
CA LEU A 278 12.32 7.76 3.66
C LEU A 278 12.94 9.15 3.73
N PHE A 279 12.83 9.76 4.89
CA PHE A 279 13.42 11.06 5.16
C PHE A 279 14.39 10.95 6.33
N THR A 280 15.60 11.46 6.12
CA THR A 280 16.61 11.59 7.17
C THR A 280 17.43 12.85 6.97
N GLY A 281 17.74 13.52 8.04
CA GLY A 281 18.61 14.72 8.02
C GLY A 281 20.10 14.41 8.09
N SER A 282 20.52 13.13 7.87
CA SER A 282 21.92 12.74 7.92
C SER A 282 22.33 11.94 6.69
N LEU A 283 23.07 12.56 5.80
CA LEU A 283 23.77 11.87 4.72
C LEU A 283 24.94 11.03 5.28
N ALA A 284 25.60 11.53 6.32
CA ALA A 284 26.73 10.85 6.96
C ALA A 284 26.38 9.44 7.46
N MET A 285 25.13 9.20 7.84
CA MET A 285 24.65 7.90 8.32
C MET A 285 24.89 6.76 7.30
N PHE A 286 24.88 7.04 6.00
CA PHE A 286 25.13 6.09 4.90
C PHE A 286 26.60 6.01 4.48
N SER A 287 27.48 6.82 5.08
CA SER A 287 28.89 6.88 4.68
C SER A 287 29.69 5.67 5.14
N ASN A 288 30.73 5.33 4.37
CA ASN A 288 31.69 4.30 4.71
C ASN A 288 32.32 4.51 6.09
N ARG A 289 32.51 5.77 6.48
CA ARG A 289 33.06 6.17 7.76
C ARG A 289 32.18 5.71 8.93
N PHE A 290 30.87 5.96 8.86
CA PHE A 290 29.92 5.55 9.89
C PHE A 290 29.71 4.03 9.89
N PHE A 291 29.85 3.37 8.73
CA PHE A 291 29.80 1.91 8.64
C PHE A 291 31.01 1.22 9.26
N ALA A 292 32.16 1.92 9.33
CA ALA A 292 33.39 1.40 9.91
C ALA A 292 33.50 1.64 11.43
N LEU A 293 32.57 2.39 12.04
CA LEU A 293 32.63 2.68 13.47
C LEU A 293 32.40 1.40 14.30
N PRO A 294 33.26 1.14 15.29
CA PRO A 294 33.07 -0.03 16.14
C PRO A 294 31.82 0.11 17.01
N GLY A 295 30.95 -0.90 16.99
CA GLY A 295 29.70 -0.92 17.73
C GLY A 295 28.56 -0.10 17.12
N ALA A 296 28.76 0.43 15.91
CA ALA A 296 27.70 1.11 15.17
C ALA A 296 26.92 0.13 14.29
N GLY A 297 25.59 0.12 14.42
CA GLY A 297 24.66 -0.69 13.63
C GLY A 297 24.24 -0.07 12.31
N ASN A 298 24.89 1.03 11.88
CA ASN A 298 24.49 1.81 10.70
C ASN A 298 24.40 0.96 9.43
N ARG A 299 25.36 0.07 9.20
CA ARG A 299 25.40 -0.76 7.99
C ARG A 299 24.17 -1.67 7.90
N ALA A 300 23.83 -2.35 8.99
CA ALA A 300 22.67 -3.24 9.05
C ALA A 300 21.37 -2.42 8.94
N PHE A 301 21.25 -1.35 9.71
CA PHE A 301 20.08 -0.46 9.68
C PHE A 301 19.83 0.13 8.30
N CYS A 302 20.82 0.74 7.65
CA CYS A 302 20.68 1.35 6.32
C CYS A 302 20.34 0.31 5.24
N SER A 303 20.89 -0.91 5.37
CA SER A 303 20.53 -2.02 4.47
C SER A 303 19.05 -2.40 4.62
N GLU A 304 18.59 -2.61 5.85
CA GLU A 304 17.22 -3.07 6.12
C GLU A 304 16.19 -2.01 5.76
N ILE A 305 16.39 -0.75 6.14
CA ILE A 305 15.45 0.32 5.83
C ILE A 305 15.38 0.59 4.32
N SER A 306 16.49 0.46 3.60
CA SER A 306 16.51 0.62 2.14
C SER A 306 15.74 -0.51 1.43
N LYS A 307 15.72 -1.74 1.96
CA LYS A 307 14.88 -2.83 1.44
C LYS A 307 13.39 -2.46 1.50
N TRP A 308 12.98 -1.83 2.60
CA TRP A 308 11.60 -1.38 2.73
C TRP A 308 11.28 -0.25 1.74
N VAL A 309 12.12 0.79 1.66
CA VAL A 309 11.89 1.95 0.77
C VAL A 309 11.77 1.51 -0.67
N PHE A 310 12.64 0.63 -1.14
CA PHE A 310 12.66 0.17 -2.54
C PHE A 310 11.69 -0.98 -2.83
N ALA A 311 10.71 -1.17 -1.95
CA ALA A 311 9.65 -2.16 -2.09
C ALA A 311 10.18 -3.60 -2.31
N GLU A 312 11.24 -3.95 -1.58
CA GLU A 312 11.78 -5.31 -1.50
C GLU A 312 11.21 -6.07 -0.29
N ARG A 313 10.57 -5.37 0.66
CA ARG A 313 9.92 -5.94 1.85
C ARG A 313 8.53 -5.36 2.03
N GLY A 314 7.61 -6.10 2.67
CA GLY A 314 6.25 -5.66 2.93
C GLY A 314 5.44 -5.48 1.64
N VAL A 315 5.71 -6.26 0.61
CA VAL A 315 4.93 -6.30 -0.62
C VAL A 315 3.95 -7.45 -0.56
N LEU A 316 2.67 -7.13 -0.62
CA LEU A 316 1.58 -8.11 -0.59
C LEU A 316 1.03 -8.35 -1.99
N ARG A 317 0.62 -9.59 -2.26
CA ARG A 317 -0.17 -9.92 -3.44
C ARG A 317 -1.34 -10.81 -3.06
N ALA A 318 -2.42 -10.74 -3.85
CA ALA A 318 -3.52 -11.66 -3.80
C ALA A 318 -3.52 -12.55 -5.04
N SER A 319 -3.74 -13.82 -4.82
CA SER A 319 -3.84 -14.82 -5.89
C SER A 319 -5.02 -15.77 -5.64
N SER A 320 -5.39 -16.56 -6.66
CA SER A 320 -6.41 -17.59 -6.54
C SER A 320 -7.74 -17.11 -5.96
N ILE A 321 -8.21 -15.93 -6.42
CA ILE A 321 -9.49 -15.36 -5.99
C ILE A 321 -10.61 -16.24 -6.53
N THR A 322 -11.41 -16.85 -5.65
CA THR A 322 -12.51 -17.74 -6.01
C THR A 322 -13.76 -17.44 -5.20
N HIS A 323 -14.89 -17.65 -5.81
CA HIS A 323 -16.19 -17.60 -5.15
C HIS A 323 -17.09 -18.70 -5.69
N THR A 324 -17.71 -19.43 -4.78
CA THR A 324 -18.57 -20.58 -5.09
C THR A 324 -19.78 -20.59 -4.16
N ARG A 325 -20.83 -21.34 -4.52
CA ARG A 325 -21.86 -21.68 -3.54
C ARG A 325 -21.29 -22.59 -2.46
N GLN A 326 -21.93 -22.63 -1.32
CA GLN A 326 -21.49 -23.46 -0.18
C GLN A 326 -21.43 -24.97 -0.53
N ASP A 327 -22.26 -25.42 -1.47
CA ASP A 327 -22.27 -26.79 -2.00
C ASP A 327 -21.10 -27.09 -2.97
N GLY A 328 -20.20 -26.13 -3.17
CA GLY A 328 -19.07 -26.25 -4.10
C GLY A 328 -19.42 -26.03 -5.56
N THR A 329 -20.69 -25.78 -5.88
CA THR A 329 -21.09 -25.49 -7.25
C THR A 329 -20.66 -24.07 -7.64
N ALA A 330 -20.16 -23.92 -8.87
CA ALA A 330 -19.89 -22.59 -9.41
C ALA A 330 -21.21 -21.79 -9.51
N ALA A 331 -21.09 -20.46 -9.46
CA ALA A 331 -22.22 -19.59 -9.76
C ALA A 331 -22.87 -19.99 -11.08
N GLU A 332 -24.20 -19.90 -11.15
CA GLU A 332 -24.89 -20.16 -12.40
C GLU A 332 -24.37 -19.26 -13.49
N LEU A 333 -24.01 -19.85 -14.61
CA LEU A 333 -23.74 -19.10 -15.82
C LEU A 333 -25.09 -18.67 -16.41
N LEU A 334 -25.38 -17.37 -16.39
CA LEU A 334 -26.52 -16.86 -17.11
C LEU A 334 -26.37 -17.20 -18.58
N LEU A 335 -27.33 -18.04 -19.04
CA LEU A 335 -27.61 -18.40 -20.41
C LEU A 335 -26.69 -19.49 -20.99
N LYS A 336 -27.20 -20.70 -20.98
CA LYS A 336 -26.92 -21.66 -22.03
C LYS A 336 -27.19 -20.94 -23.35
N GLN A 337 -26.22 -20.93 -24.22
CA GLN A 337 -26.22 -20.22 -25.51
C GLN A 337 -27.48 -20.45 -26.40
N LYS A 338 -28.33 -21.41 -26.01
CA LYS A 338 -29.57 -21.80 -26.69
C LYS A 338 -30.76 -20.89 -26.35
N GLU A 339 -30.83 -20.35 -25.11
CA GLU A 339 -31.91 -19.46 -24.67
C GLU A 339 -31.71 -18.00 -25.12
N ARG A 340 -30.49 -17.64 -25.51
CA ARG A 340 -30.15 -16.27 -25.97
C ARG A 340 -30.69 -15.94 -27.38
N ARG A 341 -31.09 -16.97 -28.14
CA ARG A 341 -31.60 -16.77 -29.51
C ARG A 341 -33.01 -16.16 -29.56
N ASP A 342 -33.75 -16.25 -28.46
CA ASP A 342 -35.16 -15.88 -28.44
C ASP A 342 -35.43 -14.50 -27.78
N LEU A 343 -34.37 -13.84 -27.28
CA LEU A 343 -34.48 -12.49 -26.70
C LEU A 343 -33.98 -11.42 -27.70
N PRO A 344 -34.74 -10.33 -27.90
CA PRO A 344 -34.33 -9.29 -28.82
C PRO A 344 -33.02 -8.63 -28.38
N MET A 345 -32.07 -8.53 -29.32
CA MET A 345 -30.72 -7.95 -29.13
C MET A 345 -30.71 -6.53 -28.57
N SER A 346 -31.82 -5.81 -28.61
CA SER A 346 -31.95 -4.45 -28.11
C SER A 346 -31.95 -4.31 -26.59
N LEU A 347 -32.15 -5.40 -25.85
CA LEU A 347 -32.19 -5.37 -24.37
C LEU A 347 -30.81 -5.40 -23.70
N PHE A 348 -29.78 -5.74 -24.45
CA PHE A 348 -28.40 -5.82 -23.93
C PHE A 348 -27.43 -5.17 -24.93
N PRO A 349 -27.19 -3.84 -24.83
CA PRO A 349 -26.14 -3.23 -25.64
C PRO A 349 -24.80 -3.84 -25.24
N GLU A 350 -24.21 -4.63 -26.13
CA GLU A 350 -22.86 -5.13 -25.96
C GLU A 350 -21.88 -3.94 -26.01
N PRO A 351 -21.14 -3.65 -24.96
CA PRO A 351 -20.09 -2.64 -25.05
C PRO A 351 -19.04 -3.11 -26.08
N GLU A 352 -18.62 -2.21 -26.96
CA GLU A 352 -17.69 -2.51 -28.07
C GLU A 352 -16.36 -3.16 -27.63
N ILE A 353 -16.00 -3.01 -26.35
CA ILE A 353 -14.84 -3.63 -25.71
C ILE A 353 -14.95 -5.17 -25.64
N ALA A 354 -16.17 -5.70 -25.67
CA ALA A 354 -16.41 -7.14 -25.57
C ALA A 354 -16.06 -7.94 -26.85
N LYS A 355 -15.89 -7.28 -27.98
CA LYS A 355 -15.67 -7.96 -29.26
C LYS A 355 -14.29 -8.57 -29.43
N ASN A 356 -13.27 -8.11 -28.68
CA ASN A 356 -11.87 -8.50 -28.90
C ASN A 356 -11.25 -9.39 -27.80
N SER A 357 -11.92 -9.66 -26.68
CA SER A 357 -11.36 -10.55 -25.68
C SER A 357 -12.07 -11.90 -25.65
N GLN A 358 -11.33 -12.97 -25.89
CA GLN A 358 -11.83 -14.35 -25.73
C GLN A 358 -12.31 -14.65 -24.30
N ALA A 359 -11.97 -13.80 -23.34
CA ALA A 359 -12.36 -13.89 -21.92
C ALA A 359 -13.84 -13.52 -21.69
N TRP A 360 -14.47 -12.75 -22.59
CA TRP A 360 -15.84 -12.23 -22.42
C TRP A 360 -16.92 -13.07 -23.09
N LYS A 361 -16.65 -14.29 -23.46
CA LYS A 361 -17.71 -15.18 -23.96
C LYS A 361 -18.73 -15.50 -22.87
N GLY A 362 -19.54 -14.50 -22.52
CA GLY A 362 -20.86 -14.66 -21.91
C GLY A 362 -20.94 -15.31 -20.52
N ARG A 363 -19.90 -15.18 -19.69
CA ARG A 363 -19.88 -15.78 -18.34
C ARG A 363 -20.11 -14.73 -17.25
N HIS A 364 -21.34 -14.26 -17.10
CA HIS A 364 -21.72 -13.54 -15.89
C HIS A 364 -22.00 -14.57 -14.80
N CYS A 365 -21.23 -14.52 -13.72
CA CYS A 365 -21.55 -15.31 -12.53
C CYS A 365 -22.82 -14.75 -11.89
N VAL A 366 -23.82 -15.59 -11.71
CA VAL A 366 -25.09 -15.21 -11.14
C VAL A 366 -25.37 -16.05 -9.93
N TYR A 367 -25.58 -15.37 -8.81
CA TYR A 367 -26.12 -15.96 -7.59
C TYR A 367 -27.59 -15.60 -7.46
N ARG A 368 -28.30 -16.38 -6.69
CA ARG A 368 -29.67 -16.12 -6.30
C ARG A 368 -29.68 -15.41 -4.94
N VAL A 369 -30.68 -14.58 -4.68
CA VAL A 369 -30.93 -14.03 -3.34
C VAL A 369 -30.98 -15.16 -2.31
N LYS A 370 -30.43 -14.95 -1.12
CA LYS A 370 -30.34 -15.93 -0.02
C LYS A 370 -29.50 -17.18 -0.32
N ASP A 371 -28.68 -17.19 -1.37
CA ASP A 371 -27.71 -18.26 -1.58
C ASP A 371 -26.58 -18.14 -0.55
N ASN A 372 -26.09 -19.26 -0.05
CA ASN A 372 -24.88 -19.28 0.76
C ASN A 372 -23.66 -19.32 -0.17
N VAL A 373 -22.82 -18.30 -0.07
CA VAL A 373 -21.64 -18.13 -0.92
C VAL A 373 -20.38 -18.19 -0.08
N THR A 374 -19.43 -18.96 -0.56
CA THR A 374 -18.07 -19.02 -0.02
C THR A 374 -17.16 -18.21 -0.89
N TYR A 375 -16.47 -17.25 -0.29
CA TYR A 375 -15.45 -16.42 -0.93
C TYR A 375 -14.08 -16.76 -0.35
N SER A 376 -13.08 -16.93 -1.20
CA SER A 376 -11.72 -17.23 -0.76
C SER A 376 -10.67 -16.69 -1.72
N PHE A 377 -9.50 -16.35 -1.18
CA PHE A 377 -8.30 -15.99 -1.92
C PHE A 377 -7.06 -16.32 -1.11
N VAL A 378 -5.91 -16.33 -1.77
CA VAL A 378 -4.60 -16.54 -1.14
C VAL A 378 -3.86 -15.21 -1.09
N MET A 379 -3.35 -14.85 0.10
CA MET A 379 -2.50 -13.67 0.30
C MET A 379 -1.07 -14.10 0.61
N GLU A 380 -0.12 -13.47 -0.07
CA GLU A 380 1.30 -13.78 0.05
C GLU A 380 2.11 -12.48 0.19
N GLU A 381 3.18 -12.56 0.96
CA GLU A 381 4.17 -11.51 1.14
C GLU A 381 5.46 -11.87 0.39
N PHE A 382 6.07 -10.88 -0.25
CA PHE A 382 7.35 -11.06 -0.92
C PHE A 382 8.50 -11.06 0.08
N ASP A 383 9.28 -12.12 0.05
CA ASP A 383 10.51 -12.25 0.82
C ASP A 383 11.72 -12.05 -0.11
N ALA A 384 12.42 -10.94 0.07
CA ALA A 384 13.58 -10.58 -0.75
C ALA A 384 14.80 -11.49 -0.49
N GLU A 385 14.92 -12.10 0.71
CA GLU A 385 16.06 -12.96 1.07
C GLU A 385 15.99 -14.28 0.33
N ASN A 386 14.81 -14.86 0.23
CA ASN A 386 14.55 -16.10 -0.49
C ASN A 386 14.17 -15.89 -1.96
N GLY A 387 13.94 -14.65 -2.37
CA GLY A 387 13.47 -14.30 -3.71
C GLY A 387 12.11 -14.89 -4.06
N GLY A 388 11.30 -15.23 -3.06
CA GLY A 388 10.05 -15.97 -3.18
C GLY A 388 8.87 -15.30 -2.48
N TRP A 389 7.69 -15.90 -2.68
CA TRP A 389 6.47 -15.48 -2.02
C TRP A 389 6.17 -16.42 -0.86
N THR A 390 5.99 -15.85 0.32
CA THR A 390 5.65 -16.57 1.56
C THR A 390 4.20 -16.32 1.93
N PRO A 391 3.51 -17.32 2.52
CA PRO A 391 2.14 -17.14 2.98
C PRO A 391 2.03 -16.03 4.03
N TYR A 392 1.13 -15.09 3.81
CA TYR A 392 0.83 -14.03 4.77
C TYR A 392 -0.33 -14.45 5.67
N THR A 393 -0.24 -14.13 6.96
CA THR A 393 -1.31 -14.41 7.95
C THR A 393 -1.67 -13.13 8.70
N ALA A 394 -2.96 -12.85 8.80
CA ALA A 394 -3.50 -11.73 9.56
C ALA A 394 -4.94 -12.03 9.97
N ASP A 395 -5.39 -11.44 11.09
CA ASP A 395 -6.73 -11.69 11.65
C ASP A 395 -7.72 -10.57 11.31
N ASP A 396 -7.27 -9.53 10.60
CA ASP A 396 -8.03 -8.31 10.35
C ASP A 396 -8.40 -8.09 8.89
N VAL A 397 -8.23 -9.08 8.04
CA VAL A 397 -8.58 -8.99 6.62
C VAL A 397 -10.09 -9.05 6.46
N GLN A 398 -10.67 -8.02 5.84
CA GLN A 398 -12.11 -7.89 5.64
C GLN A 398 -12.49 -7.90 4.17
N MET A 399 -13.61 -8.53 3.89
CA MET A 399 -14.30 -8.49 2.61
C MET A 399 -15.61 -7.72 2.78
N GLU A 400 -15.89 -6.85 1.84
CA GLU A 400 -17.15 -6.11 1.75
C GLU A 400 -17.95 -6.61 0.55
N PHE A 401 -19.21 -6.87 0.78
CA PHE A 401 -20.17 -7.17 -0.27
C PHE A 401 -20.99 -5.91 -0.57
N VAL A 402 -20.75 -5.30 -1.73
CA VAL A 402 -21.13 -3.90 -2.03
C VAL A 402 -21.97 -3.83 -3.29
N MET A 403 -23.03 -3.05 -3.27
CA MET A 403 -23.78 -2.60 -4.47
C MET A 403 -23.52 -1.11 -4.73
N LEU A 404 -24.19 -0.20 -4.04
CA LEU A 404 -23.85 1.22 -3.94
C LEU A 404 -23.06 1.46 -2.65
N ASP A 405 -23.60 1.00 -1.53
CA ASP A 405 -22.97 0.96 -0.23
C ASP A 405 -22.65 -0.49 0.17
N ALA A 406 -21.86 -0.67 1.22
CA ALA A 406 -21.58 -1.99 1.76
C ALA A 406 -22.83 -2.57 2.44
N TYR A 407 -23.34 -3.69 1.92
CA TYR A 407 -24.44 -4.43 2.54
C TYR A 407 -23.94 -5.28 3.70
N GLU A 408 -22.82 -5.96 3.49
CA GLU A 408 -22.18 -6.77 4.51
C GLU A 408 -20.67 -6.54 4.50
N ARG A 409 -20.08 -6.50 5.70
CA ARG A 409 -18.64 -6.47 5.91
C ARG A 409 -18.27 -7.62 6.83
N ILE A 410 -17.45 -8.52 6.34
CA ILE A 410 -17.14 -9.78 7.00
C ILE A 410 -15.64 -9.91 7.13
N THR A 411 -15.15 -10.27 8.33
CA THR A 411 -13.75 -10.62 8.54
C THR A 411 -13.53 -12.06 8.05
N LEU A 412 -12.48 -12.24 7.25
CA LEU A 412 -12.13 -13.54 6.70
C LEU A 412 -11.34 -14.36 7.71
N GLU A 413 -11.60 -15.66 7.73
CA GLU A 413 -10.87 -16.60 8.56
C GLU A 413 -9.53 -16.95 7.89
N PRO A 414 -8.39 -16.78 8.60
CA PRO A 414 -7.09 -17.19 8.11
C PRO A 414 -6.98 -18.72 8.13
N GLY A 415 -6.60 -19.28 7.00
CA GLY A 415 -6.35 -20.70 6.84
C GLY A 415 -4.87 -21.01 6.60
N ALA A 416 -4.57 -22.28 6.35
CA ALA A 416 -3.21 -22.70 6.02
C ALA A 416 -2.73 -22.09 4.68
N LYS A 417 -1.43 -21.84 4.55
CA LYS A 417 -0.78 -21.35 3.32
C LYS A 417 -1.30 -20.02 2.81
N GLY A 418 -1.66 -19.09 3.73
CA GLY A 418 -2.14 -17.75 3.35
C GLY A 418 -3.55 -17.75 2.75
N LEU A 419 -4.33 -18.81 2.91
CA LEU A 419 -5.71 -18.88 2.45
C LEU A 419 -6.60 -18.07 3.39
N PHE A 420 -7.37 -17.14 2.85
CA PHE A 420 -8.44 -16.43 3.55
C PHE A 420 -9.78 -16.88 2.99
N LYS A 421 -10.69 -17.24 3.87
CA LYS A 421 -12.00 -17.81 3.47
C LYS A 421 -13.10 -17.25 4.36
N THR A 422 -14.27 -17.02 3.77
CA THR A 422 -15.51 -16.76 4.49
C THR A 422 -16.72 -17.34 3.77
N THR A 423 -17.76 -17.63 4.53
CA THR A 423 -19.04 -18.08 3.98
C THR A 423 -20.15 -17.21 4.56
N PHE A 424 -20.98 -16.66 3.71
CA PHE A 424 -22.08 -15.78 4.10
C PHE A 424 -23.29 -15.99 3.21
N THR A 425 -24.45 -15.51 3.67
CA THR A 425 -25.70 -15.57 2.93
C THR A 425 -25.91 -14.28 2.14
N VAL A 426 -26.13 -14.39 0.84
CA VAL A 426 -26.41 -13.26 -0.04
C VAL A 426 -27.69 -12.54 0.44
N PRO A 427 -27.69 -11.21 0.56
CA PRO A 427 -28.84 -10.42 0.99
C PRO A 427 -30.06 -10.60 0.07
N ASP A 428 -31.23 -10.30 0.60
CA ASP A 428 -32.52 -10.36 -0.14
C ASP A 428 -32.74 -9.15 -1.08
N THR A 429 -31.67 -8.76 -1.77
CA THR A 429 -31.70 -7.66 -2.74
C THR A 429 -31.03 -8.14 -4.01
N TYR A 430 -31.70 -7.95 -5.14
CA TYR A 430 -31.18 -8.31 -6.44
C TYR A 430 -30.50 -7.13 -7.12
N GLY A 431 -29.50 -7.41 -7.96
CA GLY A 431 -28.75 -6.41 -8.67
C GLY A 431 -27.31 -6.82 -8.94
N ILE A 432 -26.47 -5.86 -9.25
CA ILE A 432 -25.05 -6.07 -9.50
C ILE A 432 -24.27 -5.73 -8.25
N PHE A 433 -23.62 -6.72 -7.67
CA PHE A 433 -22.79 -6.60 -6.48
C PHE A 433 -21.32 -6.79 -6.81
N LYS A 434 -20.48 -6.36 -5.89
CA LYS A 434 -19.03 -6.57 -5.94
C LYS A 434 -18.55 -7.14 -4.62
N PHE A 435 -17.73 -8.19 -4.68
CA PHE A 435 -16.84 -8.55 -3.60
C PHE A 435 -15.69 -7.57 -3.64
N ARG A 436 -15.50 -6.79 -2.61
CA ARG A 436 -14.43 -5.81 -2.48
C ARG A 436 -13.57 -6.16 -1.28
N VAL A 437 -12.28 -6.32 -1.51
CA VAL A 437 -11.28 -6.43 -0.46
C VAL A 437 -10.37 -5.21 -0.57
N HIS A 438 -10.26 -4.47 0.53
CA HIS A 438 -9.37 -3.34 0.63
C HIS A 438 -8.56 -3.48 1.93
N TYR A 439 -7.33 -3.97 1.79
CA TYR A 439 -6.45 -4.19 2.92
C TYR A 439 -5.34 -3.15 2.93
N ARG A 440 -5.29 -2.38 4.01
CA ARG A 440 -4.30 -1.32 4.20
C ARG A 440 -3.71 -1.41 5.59
N ARG A 441 -2.43 -1.70 5.66
CA ARG A 441 -1.61 -1.65 6.87
C ARG A 441 -0.40 -0.76 6.66
N PRO A 442 -0.01 0.07 7.65
CA PRO A 442 1.22 0.86 7.56
C PRO A 442 2.42 -0.03 7.27
N GLY A 443 3.24 0.38 6.30
CA GLY A 443 4.44 -0.35 5.89
C GLY A 443 4.23 -1.45 4.85
N TYR A 444 3.01 -1.99 4.70
CA TYR A 444 2.66 -2.94 3.64
C TYR A 444 2.08 -2.24 2.43
N THR A 445 2.27 -2.81 1.25
CA THR A 445 1.56 -2.32 0.05
C THR A 445 0.06 -2.50 0.20
N VAL A 446 -0.71 -1.47 -0.18
CA VAL A 446 -2.16 -1.52 -0.16
C VAL A 446 -2.65 -2.55 -1.17
N LEU A 447 -3.44 -3.50 -0.70
CA LEU A 447 -4.06 -4.52 -1.53
C LEU A 447 -5.53 -4.16 -1.74
N SER A 448 -5.91 -3.86 -2.98
CA SER A 448 -7.29 -3.49 -3.33
C SER A 448 -7.72 -4.22 -4.59
N PHE A 449 -8.76 -5.04 -4.46
CA PHE A 449 -9.34 -5.74 -5.60
C PHE A 449 -10.84 -5.93 -5.42
N SER A 450 -11.53 -6.08 -6.54
CA SER A 450 -12.97 -6.31 -6.55
C SER A 450 -13.37 -7.29 -7.65
N THR A 451 -14.33 -8.15 -7.35
CA THR A 451 -14.93 -9.09 -8.31
C THR A 451 -16.42 -8.79 -8.40
N GLN A 452 -16.91 -8.57 -9.61
CA GLN A 452 -18.31 -8.24 -9.84
C GLN A 452 -19.14 -9.52 -10.05
N VAL A 453 -20.31 -9.56 -9.43
CA VAL A 453 -21.28 -10.66 -9.55
C VAL A 453 -22.69 -10.09 -9.69
N SER A 454 -23.56 -10.83 -10.38
CA SER A 454 -24.97 -10.48 -10.51
C SER A 454 -25.79 -11.34 -9.56
N ILE A 455 -26.78 -10.73 -8.89
CA ILE A 455 -27.73 -11.45 -8.04
C ILE A 455 -29.11 -11.35 -8.69
N ARG A 456 -29.75 -12.50 -8.88
CA ARG A 456 -31.12 -12.59 -9.39
C ARG A 456 -32.12 -12.87 -8.28
N PRO A 457 -33.36 -12.44 -8.42
CA PRO A 457 -34.44 -12.85 -7.52
C PRO A 457 -34.77 -14.32 -7.71
N PHE A 458 -35.62 -14.85 -6.82
CA PHE A 458 -36.21 -16.17 -7.01
C PHE A 458 -37.03 -16.24 -8.29
N THR A 459 -36.91 -17.34 -9.03
CA THR A 459 -37.85 -17.69 -10.07
C THR A 459 -39.14 -18.18 -9.43
N HIS A 460 -40.24 -18.22 -10.20
CA HIS A 460 -41.56 -18.60 -9.66
C HIS A 460 -41.54 -19.98 -8.98
N SER A 461 -40.76 -20.92 -9.48
CA SER A 461 -40.64 -22.28 -8.94
C SER A 461 -39.72 -22.39 -7.72
N GLU A 462 -38.91 -21.37 -7.41
CA GLU A 462 -37.94 -21.39 -6.32
C GLU A 462 -38.45 -20.79 -5.02
N HIS A 463 -39.63 -20.14 -5.05
CA HIS A 463 -40.25 -19.64 -3.84
C HIS A 463 -40.65 -20.77 -2.91
N GLU A 464 -40.50 -20.54 -1.62
CA GLU A 464 -40.95 -21.49 -0.60
C GLU A 464 -42.47 -21.68 -0.69
N ARG A 465 -42.92 -22.93 -0.53
CA ARG A 465 -44.35 -23.26 -0.57
C ARG A 465 -45.15 -22.54 0.50
N PHE A 466 -44.55 -22.35 1.70
CA PHE A 466 -45.17 -21.67 2.82
C PHE A 466 -44.28 -20.50 3.26
N LEU A 467 -44.85 -19.32 3.33
CA LEU A 467 -44.18 -18.12 3.82
C LEU A 467 -44.15 -18.13 5.34
N VAL A 468 -42.98 -18.25 5.97
CA VAL A 468 -42.80 -18.25 7.43
C VAL A 468 -43.37 -16.97 8.05
N ALA A 469 -43.19 -15.82 7.39
CA ALA A 469 -43.73 -14.54 7.82
C ALA A 469 -45.27 -14.50 7.87
N ALA A 470 -45.94 -15.41 7.17
CA ALA A 470 -47.42 -15.50 7.17
C ALA A 470 -47.97 -16.44 8.25
N TYR A 471 -47.15 -17.18 9.00
CA TYR A 471 -47.60 -18.07 10.08
C TYR A 471 -48.46 -17.40 11.15
N PRO A 472 -48.19 -16.17 11.63
CA PRO A 472 -49.11 -15.48 12.56
C PRO A 472 -50.50 -15.30 12.02
N TYR A 473 -50.62 -15.01 10.71
CA TYR A 473 -51.93 -14.86 10.05
C TYR A 473 -52.65 -16.20 9.89
N TYR A 474 -51.94 -17.28 9.56
CA TYR A 474 -52.55 -18.62 9.53
C TYR A 474 -52.97 -19.06 10.91
N ALA A 475 -52.17 -18.81 11.93
CA ALA A 475 -52.55 -19.13 13.31
C ALA A 475 -53.77 -18.33 13.78
N SER A 476 -53.85 -17.05 13.45
CA SER A 476 -55.00 -16.23 13.79
C SER A 476 -56.27 -16.70 13.10
N ALA A 477 -56.22 -17.02 11.79
CA ALA A 477 -57.35 -17.52 11.05
C ALA A 477 -57.86 -18.87 11.61
N LEU A 478 -56.91 -19.77 11.93
CA LEU A 478 -57.26 -21.07 12.52
C LEU A 478 -57.83 -20.92 13.93
N SER A 479 -57.29 -20.03 14.75
CA SER A 479 -57.81 -19.77 16.11
C SER A 479 -59.24 -19.19 16.06
N VAL A 480 -59.55 -18.30 15.10
CA VAL A 480 -60.91 -17.75 14.91
C VAL A 480 -61.87 -18.87 14.52
N MET A 481 -61.47 -19.77 13.58
CA MET A 481 -62.32 -20.92 13.21
C MET A 481 -62.60 -21.83 14.37
N VAL A 482 -61.54 -22.19 15.16
CA VAL A 482 -61.72 -22.99 16.36
C VAL A 482 -62.58 -22.27 17.38
N GLY A 483 -62.35 -21.00 17.63
CA GLY A 483 -63.18 -20.20 18.53
C GLY A 483 -64.65 -20.16 18.11
N PHE A 484 -64.90 -20.01 16.80
CA PHE A 484 -66.28 -20.08 16.28
C PHE A 484 -66.96 -21.44 16.50
N LEU A 485 -66.25 -22.56 16.28
CA LEU A 485 -66.78 -23.87 16.54
C LEU A 485 -67.07 -24.11 18.03
N VAL A 486 -66.20 -23.66 18.90
CA VAL A 486 -66.39 -23.73 20.36
C VAL A 486 -67.61 -22.89 20.75
N PHE A 487 -67.71 -21.66 20.21
CA PHE A 487 -68.86 -20.80 20.45
C PHE A 487 -70.17 -21.43 19.98
N CYS A 488 -70.20 -22.00 18.77
CA CYS A 488 -71.40 -22.72 18.26
C CYS A 488 -71.77 -23.90 19.18
N GLY A 489 -70.76 -24.66 19.63
CA GLY A 489 -71.00 -25.76 20.58
C GLY A 489 -71.59 -25.26 21.88
N ALA A 490 -70.99 -24.25 22.49
CA ALA A 490 -71.50 -23.64 23.74
C ALA A 490 -72.90 -23.05 23.56
N PHE A 491 -73.17 -22.39 22.44
CA PHE A 491 -74.48 -21.82 22.14
C PHE A 491 -75.54 -22.88 21.99
N LEU A 492 -75.26 -23.96 21.28
CA LEU A 492 -76.22 -25.05 21.06
C LEU A 492 -76.52 -25.87 22.32
N TYR A 493 -75.51 -25.92 23.23
CA TYR A 493 -75.68 -26.66 24.52
C TYR A 493 -76.14 -25.74 25.65
N SER A 494 -76.22 -24.43 25.46
CA SER A 494 -76.75 -23.50 26.49
C SER A 494 -78.26 -23.74 26.60
N LYS A 495 -78.74 -24.06 27.80
CA LYS A 495 -80.16 -24.11 28.12
C LYS A 495 -80.55 -22.79 28.71
N ASP A 496 -81.53 -22.13 28.08
CA ASP A 496 -82.17 -20.97 28.69
C ASP A 496 -82.92 -21.43 29.96
N ASP A 497 -82.55 -20.92 31.13
CA ASP A 497 -83.35 -21.11 32.32
C ASP A 497 -84.72 -20.42 32.13
N PRO A 498 -85.83 -21.14 32.37
CA PRO A 498 -87.14 -20.55 32.22
C PRO A 498 -87.26 -19.31 33.15
N PRO A 499 -87.84 -18.21 32.72
CA PRO A 499 -87.95 -17.00 33.50
C PRO A 499 -88.61 -17.28 34.84
N SER A 500 -87.92 -16.99 35.95
CA SER A 500 -88.40 -17.17 37.30
C SER A 500 -89.69 -16.37 37.47
N LYS A 501 -90.78 -17.07 37.78
CA LYS A 501 -92.08 -16.40 38.05
C LYS A 501 -91.89 -15.45 39.20
N VAL A 502 -91.92 -14.12 38.90
CA VAL A 502 -92.01 -13.07 39.91
C VAL A 502 -93.29 -13.33 40.68
N LYS A 503 -93.24 -13.74 41.95
CA LYS A 503 -94.34 -13.81 42.85
C LYS A 503 -94.85 -12.36 43.09
N SER A 504 -96.03 -11.98 42.53
CA SER A 504 -96.75 -10.80 42.93
C SER A 504 -97.27 -11.04 44.36
N SER A 505 -96.77 -10.28 45.34
CA SER A 505 -97.35 -10.04 46.61
C SER A 505 -98.22 -8.78 46.57
#